data_64803fd2191255bc9a43ec5a6a18825d
#
_entry.id   64803fd2191255bc9a43ec5a6a18825d
#
_cell.length_a   1.000
_cell.length_b   1.000
_cell.length_c   1.000
_cell.angle_alpha   90.00
_cell.angle_beta   90.00
_cell.angle_gamma   90.00
#
_symmetry.space_group_name_H-M   'P 1'
#
loop_
_entity.id
_entity.type
_entity.pdbx_description
1 polymer ?
#
loop_
_entity_poly.entity_id
_entity_poly.type
_entity_poly.pdbx_seq_one_letter_code
_entity_poly.pdbx_strand_id
1 'polypeptide(L)'
;MDEIKERVILVAVDTDGSDQAERSLDELGELAKTAGAEVVGRMIQPRENIHPGTYIGKGKILELKELLWETHGTGIICDDELTSVQMGNLEAELDCKIMDRTLLILDIFAARAVSGEGKIQVELAQLKYRASRLAGLGKSLSRLGGGIGTRGPGEKKLEMDRRLIRERISRLKKELKDVERHRELIRGQRKQSGLKVAALVGYTSAGKSSIENALTQAGVLEDEMLFSTLDTTTRALTLDNTQEILLTDTVGFINKLPHHLVEAFKSTLEEAKYADIIVHVVDASNPQMDAQMHVVYETLRQLGAEGKQVITLFNKQDKVENPVNHKDLQADYSIATSAKTGQGLEEFKHALLEIIRKEQIYIERLYDFSEAGKIQLIRSKGQLLSEEYVPEGIEVKAYVPQDIYGRL
;
A
#
# COMPACT_ATOMS: atom_id res chain seq x y z
N MET A 1 16.78 23.76 17.17
CA MET A 1 17.79 22.68 17.15
C MET A 1 17.77 22.17 15.74
N ASP A 2 18.84 22.36 15.00
CA ASP A 2 19.00 21.75 13.69
C ASP A 2 18.98 20.24 13.90
N GLU A 3 17.96 19.57 13.35
CA GLU A 3 17.91 18.11 13.34
C GLU A 3 19.15 17.62 12.58
N ILE A 4 20.04 16.92 13.26
CA ILE A 4 21.21 16.30 12.64
C ILE A 4 20.68 15.21 11.71
N LYS A 5 20.64 15.48 10.40
CA LYS A 5 20.23 14.49 9.42
C LYS A 5 21.17 13.31 9.44
N GLU A 6 20.65 12.09 9.53
CA GLU A 6 21.45 10.88 9.39
C GLU A 6 22.03 10.81 7.98
N ARG A 7 23.33 10.60 7.86
CA ARG A 7 24.06 10.49 6.59
C ARG A 7 24.33 9.02 6.31
N VAL A 8 23.68 8.47 5.30
CA VAL A 8 23.65 7.02 5.08
C VAL A 8 24.25 6.62 3.75
N ILE A 9 24.91 5.44 3.74
CA ILE A 9 25.35 4.77 2.52
C ILE A 9 24.36 3.64 2.22
N LEU A 10 23.90 3.57 0.98
CA LEU A 10 23.04 2.50 0.52
C LEU A 10 23.87 1.31 0.04
N VAL A 11 23.52 0.10 0.45
CA VAL A 11 24.27 -1.12 0.14
C VAL A 11 23.35 -2.18 -0.45
N ALA A 12 23.71 -2.71 -1.62
CA ALA A 12 23.02 -3.83 -2.25
C ALA A 12 23.98 -4.94 -2.68
N VAL A 13 23.43 -6.15 -2.80
CA VAL A 13 24.10 -7.28 -3.43
C VAL A 13 23.40 -7.55 -4.75
N ASP A 14 24.16 -7.52 -5.84
CA ASP A 14 23.67 -7.89 -7.17
C ASP A 14 23.92 -9.38 -7.38
N THR A 15 22.84 -10.17 -7.42
CA THR A 15 22.90 -11.62 -7.59
C THR A 15 22.70 -12.06 -9.05
N ASP A 16 22.17 -11.19 -9.89
CA ASP A 16 21.69 -11.55 -11.21
C ASP A 16 22.51 -10.90 -12.34
N GLY A 17 23.42 -9.97 -12.02
CA GLY A 17 24.20 -9.21 -12.97
C GLY A 17 23.35 -8.29 -13.86
N SER A 18 22.16 -7.94 -13.39
CA SER A 18 21.22 -7.05 -14.08
C SER A 18 21.20 -5.65 -13.45
N ASP A 19 20.69 -4.66 -14.17
CA ASP A 19 20.47 -3.30 -13.63
C ASP A 19 19.46 -3.26 -12.47
N GLN A 20 18.97 -4.40 -12.00
CA GLN A 20 17.94 -4.49 -10.97
C GLN A 20 18.43 -3.99 -9.61
N ALA A 21 19.70 -4.25 -9.26
CA ALA A 21 20.30 -3.77 -8.02
C ALA A 21 20.41 -2.24 -8.01
N GLU A 22 20.79 -1.60 -9.12
CA GLU A 22 20.86 -0.14 -9.22
C GLU A 22 19.46 0.48 -9.09
N ARG A 23 18.47 -0.06 -9.80
CA ARG A 23 17.07 0.38 -9.71
C ARG A 23 16.50 0.22 -8.30
N SER A 24 16.85 -0.89 -7.62
CA SER A 24 16.43 -1.12 -6.23
C SER A 24 17.07 -0.10 -5.27
N LEU A 25 18.34 0.30 -5.51
CA LEU A 25 18.99 1.36 -4.74
C LEU A 25 18.41 2.76 -5.03
N ASP A 26 17.93 3.02 -6.25
CA ASP A 26 17.23 4.27 -6.53
C ASP A 26 15.96 4.39 -5.67
N GLU A 27 15.16 3.33 -5.62
CA GLU A 27 13.97 3.27 -4.77
C GLU A 27 14.32 3.35 -3.28
N LEU A 28 15.37 2.64 -2.84
CA LEU A 28 15.85 2.72 -1.46
C LEU A 28 16.32 4.14 -1.09
N GLY A 29 16.89 4.87 -2.05
CA GLY A 29 17.28 6.26 -1.89
C GLY A 29 16.10 7.19 -1.66
N GLU A 30 15.01 7.00 -2.38
CA GLU A 30 13.76 7.74 -2.17
C GLU A 30 13.10 7.38 -0.83
N LEU A 31 13.18 6.12 -0.39
CA LEU A 31 12.76 5.71 0.96
C LEU A 31 13.60 6.40 2.04
N ALA A 32 14.93 6.43 1.89
CA ALA A 32 15.83 7.08 2.84
C ALA A 32 15.52 8.59 2.97
N LYS A 33 15.30 9.28 1.85
CA LYS A 33 14.88 10.69 1.85
C LYS A 33 13.52 10.88 2.54
N THR A 34 12.57 9.98 2.29
CA THR A 34 11.25 10.01 2.93
C THR A 34 11.34 9.86 4.45
N ALA A 35 12.31 9.06 4.93
CA ALA A 35 12.62 8.92 6.36
C ALA A 35 13.45 10.08 6.93
N GLY A 36 13.82 11.08 6.11
CA GLY A 36 14.60 12.26 6.53
C GLY A 36 16.11 12.05 6.52
N ALA A 37 16.64 10.93 5.98
CA ALA A 37 18.07 10.67 5.87
C ALA A 37 18.66 11.30 4.59
N GLU A 38 19.94 11.65 4.66
CA GLU A 38 20.74 12.10 3.51
C GLU A 38 21.55 10.93 2.97
N VAL A 39 21.36 10.59 1.68
CA VAL A 39 22.16 9.57 1.01
C VAL A 39 23.46 10.16 0.54
N VAL A 40 24.58 9.73 1.14
CA VAL A 40 25.94 10.25 0.86
C VAL A 40 26.80 9.31 0.04
N GLY A 41 26.34 8.08 -0.21
CA GLY A 41 27.05 7.10 -1.03
C GLY A 41 26.18 5.90 -1.37
N ARG A 42 26.65 5.12 -2.35
CA ARG A 42 26.03 3.85 -2.78
C ARG A 42 27.11 2.81 -3.00
N MET A 43 26.80 1.57 -2.69
CA MET A 43 27.71 0.45 -2.89
C MET A 43 26.93 -0.76 -3.36
N ILE A 44 27.35 -1.35 -4.48
CA ILE A 44 26.82 -2.60 -4.99
C ILE A 44 27.93 -3.62 -5.02
N GLN A 45 27.66 -4.83 -4.57
CA GLN A 45 28.54 -5.95 -4.69
C GLN A 45 27.96 -7.02 -5.59
N PRO A 46 28.53 -7.29 -6.78
CA PRO A 46 28.17 -8.46 -7.58
C PRO A 46 28.58 -9.75 -6.87
N ARG A 47 27.64 -10.68 -6.68
CA ARG A 47 27.87 -12.00 -6.08
C ARG A 47 26.76 -12.96 -6.48
N GLU A 48 27.08 -14.23 -6.65
CA GLU A 48 26.07 -15.28 -6.87
C GLU A 48 25.10 -15.45 -5.68
N ASN A 49 25.59 -15.20 -4.45
CA ASN A 49 24.79 -15.37 -3.24
C ASN A 49 25.16 -14.32 -2.18
N ILE A 50 24.17 -13.89 -1.44
CA ILE A 50 24.32 -13.03 -0.26
C ILE A 50 25.22 -13.73 0.78
N HIS A 51 26.18 -13.01 1.35
CA HIS A 51 27.06 -13.59 2.36
C HIS A 51 26.28 -13.88 3.66
N PRO A 52 26.27 -15.13 4.15
CA PRO A 52 25.41 -15.53 5.26
C PRO A 52 25.73 -14.87 6.60
N GLY A 53 26.98 -14.43 6.79
CA GLY A 53 27.44 -13.83 8.03
C GLY A 53 27.42 -12.30 8.05
N THR A 54 27.60 -11.65 6.91
CA THR A 54 27.85 -10.19 6.85
C THR A 54 27.14 -9.49 5.70
N TYR A 55 26.20 -10.17 5.00
CA TYR A 55 25.50 -9.65 3.83
C TYR A 55 26.41 -9.43 2.61
N ILE A 56 27.52 -8.69 2.79
CA ILE A 56 28.58 -8.45 1.80
C ILE A 56 29.87 -9.16 2.21
N GLY A 57 30.82 -9.30 1.28
CA GLY A 57 32.12 -9.94 1.53
C GLY A 57 33.06 -9.06 2.33
N LYS A 58 34.06 -9.67 2.99
CA LYS A 58 35.02 -8.98 3.86
C LYS A 58 35.78 -7.83 3.16
N GLY A 59 36.25 -8.03 1.92
CA GLY A 59 36.90 -6.95 1.16
C GLY A 59 35.99 -5.75 0.96
N LYS A 60 34.69 -6.00 0.67
CA LYS A 60 33.70 -4.94 0.47
C LYS A 60 33.35 -4.21 1.78
N ILE A 61 33.45 -4.88 2.93
CA ILE A 61 33.31 -4.24 4.26
C ILE A 61 34.41 -3.21 4.48
N LEU A 62 35.66 -3.51 4.07
CA LEU A 62 36.77 -2.56 4.18
C LEU A 62 36.57 -1.33 3.31
N GLU A 63 36.17 -1.52 2.05
CA GLU A 63 35.84 -0.42 1.15
C GLU A 63 34.66 0.43 1.71
N LEU A 64 33.64 -0.23 2.30
CA LEU A 64 32.52 0.46 2.90
C LEU A 64 32.94 1.29 4.13
N LYS A 65 33.91 0.79 4.91
CA LYS A 65 34.47 1.51 6.06
C LYS A 65 35.23 2.75 5.64
N GLU A 66 36.02 2.66 4.57
CA GLU A 66 36.68 3.81 3.96
C GLU A 66 35.69 4.84 3.44
N LEU A 67 34.67 4.39 2.72
CA LEU A 67 33.59 5.26 2.19
C LEU A 67 32.82 5.97 3.31
N LEU A 68 32.49 5.28 4.42
CA LEU A 68 31.86 5.87 5.61
C LEU A 68 32.76 6.99 6.21
N TRP A 69 34.03 6.77 6.28
CA TRP A 69 34.99 7.77 6.80
C TRP A 69 35.10 8.99 5.87
N GLU A 70 35.26 8.78 4.56
CA GLU A 70 35.38 9.85 3.56
C GLU A 70 34.10 10.71 3.46
N THR A 71 32.96 10.08 3.51
CA THR A 71 31.66 10.77 3.38
C THR A 71 31.12 11.29 4.71
N HIS A 72 31.80 11.05 5.83
CA HIS A 72 31.28 11.29 7.17
C HIS A 72 29.89 10.66 7.38
N GLY A 73 29.70 9.44 6.86
CA GLY A 73 28.48 8.66 6.99
C GLY A 73 28.25 8.23 8.45
N THR A 74 27.01 8.31 8.92
CA THR A 74 26.61 7.93 10.28
C THR A 74 26.03 6.51 10.33
N GLY A 75 25.72 5.92 9.19
CA GLY A 75 25.18 4.57 9.10
C GLY A 75 25.05 4.05 7.67
N ILE A 76 24.59 2.82 7.55
CA ILE A 76 24.29 2.19 6.27
C ILE A 76 22.84 1.67 6.22
N ILE A 77 22.29 1.58 5.01
CA ILE A 77 21.00 0.94 4.76
C ILE A 77 21.20 -0.16 3.71
N CYS A 78 20.91 -1.41 4.10
CA CYS A 78 20.96 -2.55 3.20
C CYS A 78 19.63 -2.72 2.46
N ASP A 79 19.70 -3.05 1.18
CA ASP A 79 18.53 -3.17 0.28
C ASP A 79 17.66 -4.40 0.57
N ASP A 80 18.22 -5.42 1.19
CA ASP A 80 17.52 -6.65 1.57
C ASP A 80 17.34 -6.72 3.09
N GLU A 81 16.36 -7.53 3.53
CA GLU A 81 16.18 -7.79 4.96
C GLU A 81 17.36 -8.58 5.53
N LEU A 82 18.00 -8.03 6.56
CA LEU A 82 19.16 -8.65 7.22
C LEU A 82 18.71 -9.66 8.27
N THR A 83 19.45 -10.75 8.39
CA THR A 83 19.36 -11.62 9.57
C THR A 83 19.97 -10.92 10.79
N SER A 84 19.57 -11.33 12.00
CA SER A 84 20.17 -10.81 13.24
C SER A 84 21.69 -11.02 13.33
N VAL A 85 22.21 -12.08 12.70
CA VAL A 85 23.64 -12.37 12.64
C VAL A 85 24.37 -11.41 11.70
N GLN A 86 23.80 -11.17 10.52
CA GLN A 86 24.37 -10.22 9.56
C GLN A 86 24.40 -8.81 10.14
N MET A 87 23.30 -8.37 10.75
CA MET A 87 23.22 -7.05 11.37
C MET A 87 24.25 -6.89 12.48
N GLY A 88 24.31 -7.81 13.44
CA GLY A 88 25.27 -7.74 14.55
C GLY A 88 26.73 -7.82 14.10
N ASN A 89 27.05 -8.61 13.08
CA ASN A 89 28.39 -8.67 12.54
C ASN A 89 28.77 -7.39 11.78
N LEU A 90 27.85 -6.79 11.02
CA LEU A 90 28.08 -5.50 10.36
C LEU A 90 28.26 -4.37 11.38
N GLU A 91 27.43 -4.32 12.44
CA GLU A 91 27.57 -3.36 13.54
C GLU A 91 28.95 -3.46 14.21
N ALA A 92 29.41 -4.68 14.48
CA ALA A 92 30.73 -4.92 15.11
C ALA A 92 31.90 -4.53 14.20
N GLU A 93 31.77 -4.73 12.89
CA GLU A 93 32.83 -4.42 11.92
C GLU A 93 32.90 -2.93 11.57
N LEU A 94 31.73 -2.27 11.40
CA LEU A 94 31.63 -0.91 10.89
C LEU A 94 31.55 0.16 11.99
N ASP A 95 31.18 -0.23 13.20
CA ASP A 95 30.93 0.67 14.34
C ASP A 95 29.99 1.85 14.00
N CYS A 96 28.93 1.57 13.26
CA CYS A 96 27.92 2.55 12.85
C CYS A 96 26.50 1.94 12.90
N LYS A 97 25.49 2.78 12.71
CA LYS A 97 24.08 2.34 12.65
C LYS A 97 23.86 1.49 11.40
N ILE A 98 23.32 0.30 11.58
CA ILE A 98 22.95 -0.60 10.49
C ILE A 98 21.42 -0.66 10.40
N MET A 99 20.89 -0.37 9.24
CA MET A 99 19.49 -0.50 8.92
C MET A 99 19.31 -1.42 7.71
N ASP A 100 18.13 -2.00 7.58
CA ASP A 100 17.72 -2.68 6.36
C ASP A 100 16.45 -2.03 5.80
N ARG A 101 16.08 -2.40 4.56
CA ARG A 101 14.87 -1.88 3.89
C ARG A 101 13.62 -2.03 4.76
N THR A 102 13.49 -3.14 5.48
CA THR A 102 12.36 -3.42 6.36
C THR A 102 12.25 -2.42 7.50
N LEU A 103 13.34 -2.15 8.20
CA LEU A 103 13.37 -1.19 9.29
C LEU A 103 13.08 0.23 8.80
N LEU A 104 13.63 0.60 7.63
CA LEU A 104 13.39 1.90 7.02
C LEU A 104 11.91 2.12 6.69
N ILE A 105 11.25 1.12 6.07
CA ILE A 105 9.81 1.18 5.78
C ILE A 105 9.00 1.29 7.07
N LEU A 106 9.38 0.55 8.13
CA LEU A 106 8.72 0.63 9.43
C LEU A 106 8.84 2.00 10.08
N ASP A 107 9.98 2.67 9.93
CA ASP A 107 10.20 4.03 10.44
C ASP A 107 9.35 5.05 9.69
N ILE A 108 9.24 4.94 8.35
CA ILE A 108 8.35 5.77 7.56
C ILE A 108 6.89 5.58 8.00
N PHE A 109 6.47 4.33 8.18
CA PHE A 109 5.11 4.03 8.61
C PHE A 109 4.82 4.54 10.03
N ALA A 110 5.79 4.47 10.94
CA ALA A 110 5.64 5.00 12.28
C ALA A 110 5.43 6.52 12.29
N ALA A 111 6.11 7.23 11.39
CA ALA A 111 5.95 8.68 11.23
C ALA A 111 4.61 9.07 10.57
N ARG A 112 4.03 8.19 9.73
CA ARG A 112 2.81 8.47 8.94
C ARG A 112 1.52 7.94 9.57
N ALA A 113 1.58 7.01 10.55
CA ALA A 113 0.41 6.44 11.20
C ALA A 113 -0.34 7.49 12.03
N VAL A 114 -1.52 7.90 11.58
CA VAL A 114 -2.38 8.87 12.29
C VAL A 114 -3.51 8.15 13.02
N SER A 115 -4.16 7.18 12.37
CA SER A 115 -5.28 6.45 12.94
C SER A 115 -4.87 5.53 14.10
N GLY A 116 -5.80 5.25 15.00
CA GLY A 116 -5.58 4.28 16.08
C GLY A 116 -5.23 2.89 15.55
N GLU A 117 -5.85 2.48 14.45
CA GLU A 117 -5.58 1.20 13.78
C GLU A 117 -4.19 1.17 13.15
N GLY A 118 -3.83 2.20 12.36
CA GLY A 118 -2.50 2.31 11.76
C GLY A 118 -1.39 2.26 12.80
N LYS A 119 -1.55 2.94 13.94
CA LYS A 119 -0.60 2.88 15.07
C LYS A 119 -0.46 1.47 15.65
N ILE A 120 -1.56 0.75 15.84
CA ILE A 120 -1.55 -0.63 16.32
C ILE A 120 -0.83 -1.54 15.33
N GLN A 121 -1.10 -1.40 14.03
CA GLN A 121 -0.48 -2.19 12.98
C GLN A 121 1.03 -1.95 12.89
N VAL A 122 1.46 -0.69 12.92
CA VAL A 122 2.88 -0.32 12.90
C VAL A 122 3.60 -0.86 14.14
N GLU A 123 3.04 -0.66 15.34
CA GLU A 123 3.63 -1.18 16.58
C GLU A 123 3.74 -2.72 16.54
N LEU A 124 2.70 -3.40 16.04
CA LEU A 124 2.71 -4.85 15.87
C LEU A 124 3.82 -5.30 14.91
N ALA A 125 3.99 -4.62 13.77
CA ALA A 125 5.03 -4.92 12.79
C ALA A 125 6.44 -4.69 13.38
N GLN A 126 6.67 -3.56 14.06
CA GLN A 126 7.94 -3.26 14.74
C GLN A 126 8.28 -4.30 15.82
N LEU A 127 7.30 -4.72 16.60
CA LEU A 127 7.53 -5.75 17.64
C LEU A 127 7.82 -7.13 17.03
N LYS A 128 7.15 -7.51 15.93
CA LYS A 128 7.46 -8.75 15.20
C LYS A 128 8.88 -8.70 14.63
N TYR A 129 9.27 -7.60 14.02
CA TYR A 129 10.61 -7.38 13.51
C TYR A 129 11.66 -7.49 14.62
N ARG A 130 11.46 -6.82 15.76
CA ARG A 130 12.35 -6.92 16.94
C ARG A 130 12.40 -8.35 17.51
N ALA A 131 11.26 -9.04 17.60
CA ALA A 131 11.19 -10.40 18.10
C ALA A 131 12.01 -11.39 17.27
N SER A 132 11.99 -11.25 15.94
CA SER A 132 12.79 -12.10 15.03
C SER A 132 14.31 -11.92 15.27
N ARG A 133 14.73 -10.69 15.52
CA ARG A 133 16.15 -10.35 15.78
C ARG A 133 16.62 -10.80 17.15
N LEU A 134 15.82 -10.65 18.20
CA LEU A 134 16.17 -11.19 19.52
C LEU A 134 16.30 -12.72 19.52
N ALA A 135 15.60 -13.43 18.62
CA ALA A 135 15.75 -14.88 18.49
C ALA A 135 17.15 -15.32 18.02
N GLY A 136 17.79 -14.52 17.15
CA GLY A 136 19.17 -14.79 16.68
C GLY A 136 20.24 -14.52 17.73
N LEU A 137 20.12 -13.44 18.49
CA LEU A 137 21.08 -13.06 19.53
C LEU A 137 21.19 -14.10 20.66
N GLY A 138 20.12 -14.79 21.02
CA GLY A 138 20.15 -15.84 22.04
C GLY A 138 21.00 -17.04 21.67
N LYS A 139 21.09 -17.40 20.38
CA LYS A 139 21.93 -18.50 19.90
C LYS A 139 23.42 -18.14 19.87
N SER A 140 23.77 -16.86 19.69
CA SER A 140 25.15 -16.40 19.72
C SER A 140 25.68 -16.27 21.16
N LEU A 141 24.86 -15.77 22.09
CA LEU A 141 25.18 -15.67 23.51
C LEU A 141 25.32 -17.04 24.21
N SER A 142 24.51 -18.02 23.83
CA SER A 142 24.60 -19.38 24.39
C SER A 142 25.84 -20.16 23.90
N ARG A 143 26.46 -19.75 22.78
CA ARG A 143 27.75 -20.33 22.32
C ARG A 143 28.97 -19.78 23.06
N LEU A 144 28.83 -18.60 23.69
CA LEU A 144 29.90 -17.95 24.46
C LEU A 144 29.93 -18.35 25.97
N GLY A 145 28.84 -18.93 26.44
CA GLY A 145 28.69 -19.41 27.84
C GLY A 145 29.00 -20.90 27.97
N GLY A 146 30.25 -21.28 28.12
CA GLY A 146 30.66 -22.66 28.31
C GLY A 146 30.35 -23.20 29.72
N GLY A 147 29.11 -23.77 29.91
CA GLY A 147 28.76 -24.49 31.11
C GLY A 147 27.37 -25.10 31.04
N ILE A 148 27.27 -26.40 31.25
CA ILE A 148 25.99 -27.13 31.35
C ILE A 148 25.25 -26.60 32.58
N GLY A 149 24.16 -25.84 32.40
CA GLY A 149 23.21 -25.53 33.50
C GLY A 149 23.25 -24.10 34.06
N THR A 150 24.15 -23.20 33.66
CA THR A 150 24.19 -21.81 34.13
C THR A 150 23.71 -20.83 33.08
N ARG A 151 22.43 -20.41 33.13
CA ARG A 151 21.92 -19.27 32.40
C ARG A 151 22.52 -17.99 32.95
N GLY A 152 23.34 -17.28 32.16
CA GLY A 152 23.93 -16.01 32.56
C GLY A 152 22.90 -14.89 32.76
N PRO A 153 23.27 -13.77 33.45
CA PRO A 153 22.36 -12.62 33.66
C PRO A 153 21.81 -12.03 32.35
N GLY A 154 22.59 -12.08 31.26
CA GLY A 154 22.18 -11.62 29.93
C GLY A 154 21.11 -12.51 29.29
N GLU A 155 21.17 -13.83 29.47
CA GLU A 155 20.13 -14.74 28.96
C GLU A 155 18.81 -14.55 29.68
N LYS A 156 18.80 -14.31 31.01
CA LYS A 156 17.57 -14.00 31.77
C LYS A 156 16.95 -12.70 31.32
N LYS A 157 17.74 -11.65 31.05
CA LYS A 157 17.25 -10.37 30.55
C LYS A 157 16.64 -10.53 29.16
N LEU A 158 17.33 -11.22 28.26
CA LEU A 158 16.85 -11.50 26.91
C LEU A 158 15.55 -12.33 26.90
N GLU A 159 15.41 -13.29 27.80
CA GLU A 159 14.21 -14.11 27.93
C GLU A 159 13.02 -13.27 28.48
N MET A 160 13.30 -12.34 29.41
CA MET A 160 12.31 -11.40 29.91
C MET A 160 11.83 -10.45 28.80
N ASP A 161 12.76 -9.86 28.04
CA ASP A 161 12.43 -8.98 26.92
C ASP A 161 11.59 -9.69 25.86
N ARG A 162 11.94 -10.93 25.51
CA ARG A 162 11.14 -11.78 24.60
C ARG A 162 9.74 -12.03 25.13
N ARG A 163 9.59 -12.28 26.43
CA ARG A 163 8.28 -12.50 27.04
C ARG A 163 7.43 -11.25 26.97
N LEU A 164 7.97 -10.09 27.34
CA LEU A 164 7.27 -8.80 27.28
C LEU A 164 6.81 -8.48 25.85
N ILE A 165 7.68 -8.68 24.86
CA ILE A 165 7.34 -8.46 23.45
C ILE A 165 6.21 -9.41 23.02
N ARG A 166 6.25 -10.70 23.36
CA ARG A 166 5.19 -11.65 23.01
C ARG A 166 3.84 -11.28 23.66
N GLU A 167 3.87 -10.87 24.93
CA GLU A 167 2.67 -10.42 25.65
C GLU A 167 2.09 -9.17 24.98
N ARG A 168 2.93 -8.21 24.57
CA ARG A 168 2.47 -7.01 23.85
C ARG A 168 1.91 -7.35 22.48
N ILE A 169 2.57 -8.21 21.69
CA ILE A 169 2.07 -8.71 20.40
C ILE A 169 0.69 -9.37 20.57
N SER A 170 0.53 -10.20 21.60
CA SER A 170 -0.76 -10.86 21.85
C SER A 170 -1.88 -9.86 22.16
N ARG A 171 -1.57 -8.82 22.94
CA ARG A 171 -2.53 -7.75 23.27
C ARG A 171 -2.92 -6.97 22.03
N LEU A 172 -1.94 -6.51 21.23
CA LEU A 172 -2.20 -5.75 19.99
C LEU A 172 -3.00 -6.56 18.98
N LYS A 173 -2.73 -7.86 18.84
CA LYS A 173 -3.53 -8.75 17.97
C LYS A 173 -4.99 -8.82 18.41
N LYS A 174 -5.26 -8.78 19.73
CA LYS A 174 -6.64 -8.76 20.24
C LYS A 174 -7.32 -7.42 19.93
N GLU A 175 -6.62 -6.30 20.17
CA GLU A 175 -7.12 -4.97 19.86
C GLU A 175 -7.44 -4.84 18.34
N LEU A 176 -6.54 -5.32 17.48
CA LEU A 176 -6.75 -5.31 16.02
C LEU A 176 -7.98 -6.13 15.61
N LYS A 177 -8.19 -7.29 16.22
CA LYS A 177 -9.37 -8.13 15.94
C LYS A 177 -10.68 -7.45 16.31
N ASP A 178 -10.69 -6.62 17.34
CA ASP A 178 -11.89 -5.86 17.72
C ASP A 178 -12.17 -4.73 16.71
N VAL A 179 -11.12 -4.11 16.16
CA VAL A 179 -11.24 -3.14 15.06
C VAL A 179 -11.75 -3.80 13.78
N GLU A 180 -11.24 -4.99 13.42
CA GLU A 180 -11.69 -5.76 12.26
C GLU A 180 -13.19 -6.07 12.34
N ARG A 181 -13.69 -6.50 13.52
CA ARG A 181 -15.12 -6.74 13.72
C ARG A 181 -15.98 -5.49 13.50
N HIS A 182 -15.50 -4.34 13.98
CA HIS A 182 -16.22 -3.09 13.75
C HIS A 182 -16.27 -2.72 12.26
N ARG A 183 -15.18 -2.93 11.52
CA ARG A 183 -15.17 -2.76 10.06
C ARG A 183 -16.14 -3.69 9.34
N GLU A 184 -16.23 -4.96 9.76
CA GLU A 184 -17.19 -5.91 9.17
C GLU A 184 -18.64 -5.43 9.33
N LEU A 185 -18.99 -4.85 10.48
CA LEU A 185 -20.32 -4.27 10.71
C LEU A 185 -20.58 -3.08 9.75
N ILE A 186 -19.63 -2.17 9.62
CA ILE A 186 -19.74 -1.02 8.69
C ILE A 186 -19.85 -1.49 7.24
N ARG A 187 -19.06 -2.50 6.83
CA ARG A 187 -19.14 -3.10 5.49
C ARG A 187 -20.51 -3.74 5.25
N GLY A 188 -21.05 -4.44 6.25
CA GLY A 188 -22.41 -4.99 6.19
C GLY A 188 -23.47 -3.90 5.93
N GLN A 189 -23.38 -2.78 6.62
CA GLN A 189 -24.28 -1.63 6.41
C GLN A 189 -24.10 -1.01 5.02
N ARG A 190 -22.87 -0.84 4.54
CA ARG A 190 -22.59 -0.33 3.17
C ARG A 190 -23.18 -1.25 2.10
N LYS A 191 -23.04 -2.56 2.25
CA LYS A 191 -23.64 -3.53 1.32
C LYS A 191 -25.17 -3.43 1.27
N GLN A 192 -25.82 -3.13 2.41
CA GLN A 192 -27.25 -2.92 2.47
C GLN A 192 -27.70 -1.60 1.82
N SER A 193 -26.85 -0.57 1.81
CA SER A 193 -27.15 0.70 1.15
C SER A 193 -27.05 0.64 -0.38
N GLY A 194 -26.48 -0.43 -0.94
CA GLY A 194 -26.32 -0.59 -2.40
C GLY A 194 -25.19 0.25 -3.02
N LEU A 195 -24.44 1.01 -2.20
CA LEU A 195 -23.30 1.79 -2.69
C LEU A 195 -22.14 0.89 -3.07
N LYS A 196 -21.66 1.04 -4.29
CA LYS A 196 -20.47 0.36 -4.79
C LYS A 196 -19.20 1.00 -4.25
N VAL A 197 -18.16 0.19 -4.10
CA VAL A 197 -16.85 0.62 -3.62
C VAL A 197 -15.81 0.39 -4.70
N ALA A 198 -15.09 1.44 -5.09
CA ALA A 198 -13.91 1.37 -5.95
C ALA A 198 -12.66 1.62 -5.11
N ALA A 199 -11.69 0.71 -5.14
CA ALA A 199 -10.42 0.86 -4.43
C ALA A 199 -9.31 1.32 -5.38
N LEU A 200 -8.69 2.45 -5.05
CA LEU A 200 -7.48 2.92 -5.71
C LEU A 200 -6.29 2.09 -5.24
N VAL A 201 -5.70 1.34 -6.13
CA VAL A 201 -4.49 0.54 -5.88
C VAL A 201 -3.39 0.98 -6.84
N GLY A 202 -2.15 0.73 -6.48
CA GLY A 202 -1.03 1.08 -7.36
C GLY A 202 0.25 1.26 -6.58
N TYR A 203 1.34 1.42 -7.29
CA TYR A 203 2.65 1.59 -6.69
C TYR A 203 2.74 2.88 -5.86
N THR A 204 3.71 2.97 -4.95
CA THR A 204 3.97 4.22 -4.21
C THR A 204 4.22 5.35 -5.20
N SER A 205 3.75 6.56 -4.86
CA SER A 205 3.88 7.77 -5.70
C SER A 205 3.28 7.69 -7.11
N ALA A 206 2.45 6.68 -7.44
CA ALA A 206 1.72 6.64 -8.72
C ALA A 206 0.65 7.74 -8.86
N GLY A 207 0.29 8.42 -7.74
CA GLY A 207 -0.66 9.52 -7.72
C GLY A 207 -2.08 9.10 -7.34
N LYS A 208 -2.24 8.05 -6.53
CA LYS A 208 -3.56 7.59 -6.04
C LYS A 208 -4.31 8.67 -5.28
N SER A 209 -3.69 9.26 -4.27
CA SER A 209 -4.27 10.33 -3.46
C SER A 209 -4.51 11.61 -4.28
N SER A 210 -3.67 11.90 -5.29
CA SER A 210 -3.89 13.02 -6.22
C SER A 210 -5.13 12.78 -7.09
N ILE A 211 -5.35 11.56 -7.57
CA ILE A 211 -6.58 11.19 -8.29
C ILE A 211 -7.81 11.33 -7.38
N GLU A 212 -7.75 10.81 -6.13
CA GLU A 212 -8.85 10.97 -5.16
C GLU A 212 -9.17 12.45 -4.92
N ASN A 213 -8.13 13.27 -4.68
CA ASN A 213 -8.29 14.72 -4.46
C ASN A 213 -8.90 15.44 -5.67
N ALA A 214 -8.40 15.15 -6.87
CA ALA A 214 -8.89 15.78 -8.10
C ALA A 214 -10.38 15.45 -8.37
N LEU A 215 -10.83 14.26 -7.98
CA LEU A 215 -12.21 13.81 -8.16
C LEU A 215 -13.15 14.29 -7.06
N THR A 216 -12.68 14.40 -5.81
CA THR A 216 -13.53 14.68 -4.64
C THR A 216 -13.40 16.10 -4.09
N GLN A 217 -12.50 16.94 -4.66
CA GLN A 217 -12.18 18.30 -4.21
C GLN A 217 -11.83 18.41 -2.73
N ALA A 218 -11.24 17.40 -2.18
CA ALA A 218 -11.10 17.20 -0.74
C ALA A 218 -9.92 17.91 -0.09
N GLY A 219 -9.01 18.53 -0.85
CA GLY A 219 -7.90 19.34 -0.32
C GLY A 219 -6.90 18.59 0.57
N VAL A 220 -6.72 17.28 0.38
CA VAL A 220 -5.68 16.52 1.09
C VAL A 220 -4.31 16.99 0.59
N LEU A 221 -3.38 17.16 1.51
CA LEU A 221 -1.99 17.50 1.19
C LEU A 221 -1.42 16.43 0.24
N GLU A 222 -1.10 16.87 -0.96
CA GLU A 222 -0.35 16.05 -1.92
C GLU A 222 1.12 16.07 -1.49
N ASP A 223 1.65 14.93 -1.14
CA ASP A 223 3.04 14.77 -0.78
C ASP A 223 3.70 13.87 -1.85
N GLU A 224 4.74 14.37 -2.49
CA GLU A 224 5.51 13.60 -3.48
C GLU A 224 6.33 12.47 -2.84
N MET A 225 6.38 12.40 -1.50
CA MET A 225 7.11 11.37 -0.78
C MET A 225 6.43 10.00 -0.86
N LEU A 226 7.24 8.94 -0.79
CA LEU A 226 6.75 7.56 -0.76
C LEU A 226 5.86 7.32 0.48
N PHE A 227 4.82 6.49 0.33
CA PHE A 227 3.86 6.17 1.39
C PHE A 227 3.17 7.41 2.00
N SER A 228 2.75 8.36 1.16
CA SER A 228 1.97 9.52 1.61
C SER A 228 0.67 9.11 2.31
N THR A 229 0.06 8.01 1.90
CA THR A 229 -1.14 7.43 2.50
C THR A 229 -0.80 6.09 3.18
N LEU A 230 -0.94 6.02 4.50
CA LEU A 230 -0.85 4.79 5.28
C LEU A 230 -2.23 4.33 5.76
N ASP A 231 -3.05 5.26 6.19
CA ASP A 231 -4.43 5.00 6.62
C ASP A 231 -5.37 5.13 5.40
N THR A 232 -6.25 4.14 5.21
CA THR A 232 -7.23 4.19 4.12
C THR A 232 -8.24 5.30 4.33
N THR A 233 -8.47 6.10 3.30
CA THR A 233 -9.55 7.08 3.26
C THR A 233 -10.65 6.60 2.32
N THR A 234 -11.92 6.80 2.70
CA THR A 234 -13.06 6.47 1.84
C THR A 234 -13.91 7.72 1.66
N ARG A 235 -14.21 8.08 0.42
CA ARG A 235 -14.95 9.27 0.06
C ARG A 235 -16.05 8.95 -0.93
N ALA A 236 -17.15 9.70 -0.85
CA ALA A 236 -18.20 9.62 -1.85
C ALA A 236 -17.78 10.40 -3.10
N LEU A 237 -17.94 9.77 -4.26
CA LEU A 237 -17.75 10.37 -5.57
C LEU A 237 -19.08 10.31 -6.31
N THR A 238 -19.57 11.47 -6.76
CA THR A 238 -20.73 11.56 -7.63
C THR A 238 -20.29 11.42 -9.09
N LEU A 239 -20.80 10.42 -9.79
CA LEU A 239 -20.43 10.09 -11.17
C LEU A 239 -21.20 10.92 -12.18
N ASP A 240 -22.51 10.95 -12.02
CA ASP A 240 -23.43 11.87 -12.67
C ASP A 240 -24.38 12.42 -11.58
N ASN A 241 -25.24 13.31 -11.89
CA ASN A 241 -26.06 14.02 -10.90
C ASN A 241 -26.87 13.12 -9.94
N THR A 242 -26.85 11.79 -10.12
CA THR A 242 -27.71 10.85 -9.39
C THR A 242 -26.99 9.61 -8.84
N GLN A 243 -25.84 9.22 -9.40
CA GLN A 243 -25.14 8.00 -9.00
C GLN A 243 -23.92 8.32 -8.15
N GLU A 244 -23.89 7.77 -6.94
CA GLU A 244 -22.75 7.85 -6.04
C GLU A 244 -22.00 6.52 -5.94
N ILE A 245 -20.69 6.60 -5.80
CA ILE A 245 -19.79 5.48 -5.51
C ILE A 245 -18.84 5.89 -4.37
N LEU A 246 -18.40 4.92 -3.61
CA LEU A 246 -17.35 5.12 -2.62
C LEU A 246 -15.99 4.87 -3.25
N LEU A 247 -15.14 5.88 -3.25
CA LEU A 247 -13.74 5.77 -3.66
C LEU A 247 -12.88 5.62 -2.42
N THR A 248 -12.03 4.58 -2.39
CA THR A 248 -11.16 4.30 -1.25
C THR A 248 -9.71 4.34 -1.69
N ASP A 249 -8.92 5.27 -1.13
CA ASP A 249 -7.46 5.30 -1.31
C ASP A 249 -6.82 4.24 -0.40
N THR A 250 -5.82 3.54 -0.93
CA THR A 250 -5.11 2.47 -0.23
C THR A 250 -3.62 2.77 -0.11
N VAL A 251 -2.94 2.03 0.77
CA VAL A 251 -1.47 2.09 0.89
C VAL A 251 -0.82 1.72 -0.45
N GLY A 252 0.20 2.49 -0.85
CA GLY A 252 0.96 2.20 -2.06
C GLY A 252 1.79 0.92 -1.93
N PHE A 253 1.83 0.14 -3.00
CA PHE A 253 2.71 -1.03 -3.10
C PHE A 253 4.16 -0.60 -3.38
N ILE A 254 5.10 -1.44 -2.99
CA ILE A 254 6.52 -1.24 -3.21
C ILE A 254 7.21 -2.57 -3.48
N ASN A 255 8.33 -2.54 -4.16
CA ASN A 255 9.14 -3.74 -4.39
C ASN A 255 9.73 -4.27 -3.07
N LYS A 256 9.95 -5.59 -2.98
CA LYS A 256 10.52 -6.25 -1.80
C LYS A 256 9.77 -5.93 -0.49
N LEU A 257 8.43 -5.79 -0.55
CA LEU A 257 7.64 -5.58 0.66
C LEU A 257 7.75 -6.82 1.58
N PRO A 258 8.27 -6.67 2.81
CA PRO A 258 8.48 -7.82 3.69
C PRO A 258 7.17 -8.52 4.06
N HIS A 259 7.15 -9.85 4.05
CA HIS A 259 5.93 -10.65 4.34
C HIS A 259 5.25 -10.30 5.67
N HIS A 260 6.03 -10.00 6.71
CA HIS A 260 5.47 -9.63 8.01
C HIS A 260 4.82 -8.24 8.00
N LEU A 261 5.23 -7.33 7.08
CA LEU A 261 4.53 -6.07 6.85
C LEU A 261 3.23 -6.29 6.09
N VAL A 262 3.22 -7.14 5.06
CA VAL A 262 1.98 -7.53 4.37
C VAL A 262 0.95 -8.06 5.37
N GLU A 263 1.38 -8.92 6.33
CA GLU A 263 0.49 -9.44 7.37
C GLU A 263 0.02 -8.35 8.35
N ALA A 264 0.88 -7.40 8.71
CA ALA A 264 0.52 -6.32 9.61
C ALA A 264 -0.46 -5.32 8.98
N PHE A 265 -0.29 -5.02 7.68
CA PHE A 265 -1.14 -4.11 6.92
C PHE A 265 -2.23 -4.81 6.11
N LYS A 266 -2.42 -6.12 6.36
CA LYS A 266 -3.42 -6.92 5.65
C LYS A 266 -4.80 -6.27 5.68
N SER A 267 -5.23 -5.73 6.82
CA SER A 267 -6.53 -5.09 6.97
C SER A 267 -6.68 -3.81 6.12
N THR A 268 -5.61 -3.06 5.92
CA THR A 268 -5.59 -1.86 5.07
C THR A 268 -5.57 -2.25 3.59
N LEU A 269 -4.80 -3.28 3.24
CA LEU A 269 -4.74 -3.84 1.90
C LEU A 269 -6.01 -4.63 1.54
N GLU A 270 -6.72 -5.17 2.54
CA GLU A 270 -7.99 -5.88 2.35
C GLU A 270 -9.13 -4.99 1.84
N GLU A 271 -9.01 -3.65 1.90
CA GLU A 271 -9.98 -2.78 1.24
C GLU A 271 -10.05 -3.06 -0.27
N ALA A 272 -8.92 -3.36 -0.92
CA ALA A 272 -8.90 -3.81 -2.31
C ALA A 272 -9.62 -5.15 -2.49
N LYS A 273 -9.51 -6.08 -1.52
CA LYS A 273 -10.22 -7.37 -1.54
C LYS A 273 -11.73 -7.22 -1.44
N TYR A 274 -12.22 -6.26 -0.67
CA TYR A 274 -13.65 -6.07 -0.44
C TYR A 274 -14.30 -5.04 -1.36
N ALA A 275 -13.50 -4.29 -2.12
CA ALA A 275 -14.01 -3.40 -3.16
C ALA A 275 -14.75 -4.16 -4.26
N ASP A 276 -15.73 -3.53 -4.90
CA ASP A 276 -16.42 -4.05 -6.08
C ASP A 276 -15.58 -3.87 -7.34
N ILE A 277 -14.86 -2.75 -7.44
CA ILE A 277 -14.05 -2.35 -8.59
C ILE A 277 -12.63 -2.04 -8.11
N ILE A 278 -11.63 -2.49 -8.86
CA ILE A 278 -10.23 -2.12 -8.66
C ILE A 278 -9.87 -1.00 -9.63
N VAL A 279 -9.30 0.07 -9.11
CA VAL A 279 -8.75 1.17 -9.92
C VAL A 279 -7.23 1.15 -9.78
N HIS A 280 -6.56 0.61 -10.77
CA HIS A 280 -5.12 0.50 -10.80
C HIS A 280 -4.50 1.80 -11.33
N VAL A 281 -3.89 2.59 -10.44
CA VAL A 281 -3.20 3.83 -10.79
C VAL A 281 -1.73 3.54 -11.08
N VAL A 282 -1.28 3.89 -12.27
CA VAL A 282 0.06 3.61 -12.81
C VAL A 282 0.74 4.92 -13.17
N ASP A 283 2.00 5.09 -12.81
CA ASP A 283 2.82 6.22 -13.25
C ASP A 283 3.35 5.98 -14.66
N ALA A 284 2.70 6.59 -15.66
CA ALA A 284 3.08 6.43 -17.07
C ALA A 284 4.41 7.10 -17.43
N SER A 285 4.93 7.97 -16.57
CA SER A 285 6.23 8.62 -16.78
C SER A 285 7.41 7.79 -16.24
N ASN A 286 7.13 6.70 -15.51
CA ASN A 286 8.17 5.88 -14.90
C ASN A 286 8.70 4.82 -15.88
N PRO A 287 10.02 4.77 -16.17
CA PRO A 287 10.60 3.75 -17.04
C PRO A 287 10.40 2.29 -16.56
N GLN A 288 10.09 2.10 -15.27
CA GLN A 288 9.83 0.80 -14.67
C GLN A 288 8.34 0.47 -14.56
N MET A 289 7.49 1.17 -15.29
CA MET A 289 6.03 1.05 -15.23
C MET A 289 5.55 -0.41 -15.28
N ASP A 290 6.02 -1.19 -16.24
CA ASP A 290 5.60 -2.59 -16.40
C ASP A 290 5.99 -3.47 -15.21
N ALA A 291 7.19 -3.28 -14.67
CA ALA A 291 7.65 -3.99 -13.49
C ALA A 291 6.81 -3.62 -12.24
N GLN A 292 6.48 -2.34 -12.08
CA GLN A 292 5.62 -1.86 -11.00
C GLN A 292 4.20 -2.41 -11.13
N MET A 293 3.64 -2.45 -12.35
CA MET A 293 2.33 -3.06 -12.62
C MET A 293 2.33 -4.55 -12.22
N HIS A 294 3.40 -5.27 -12.57
CA HIS A 294 3.54 -6.68 -12.21
C HIS A 294 3.51 -6.88 -10.68
N VAL A 295 4.25 -6.08 -9.91
CA VAL A 295 4.26 -6.13 -8.43
C VAL A 295 2.87 -5.89 -7.86
N VAL A 296 2.13 -4.94 -8.41
CA VAL A 296 0.75 -4.65 -7.97
C VAL A 296 -0.17 -5.84 -8.21
N TYR A 297 -0.16 -6.42 -9.41
CA TYR A 297 -1.00 -7.59 -9.74
C TYR A 297 -0.65 -8.82 -8.91
N GLU A 298 0.65 -9.09 -8.69
CA GLU A 298 1.10 -10.17 -7.80
C GLU A 298 0.58 -9.98 -6.38
N THR A 299 0.63 -8.75 -5.87
CA THR A 299 0.14 -8.44 -4.52
C THR A 299 -1.38 -8.59 -4.44
N LEU A 300 -2.13 -8.12 -5.44
CA LEU A 300 -3.59 -8.31 -5.52
C LEU A 300 -3.97 -9.79 -5.54
N ARG A 301 -3.21 -10.62 -6.26
CA ARG A 301 -3.38 -12.08 -6.28
C ARG A 301 -3.16 -12.69 -4.90
N GLN A 302 -2.09 -12.32 -4.21
CA GLN A 302 -1.80 -12.80 -2.84
C GLN A 302 -2.88 -12.37 -1.83
N LEU A 303 -3.54 -11.24 -2.04
CA LEU A 303 -4.65 -10.77 -1.21
C LEU A 303 -5.98 -11.44 -1.55
N GLY A 304 -6.06 -12.22 -2.64
CA GLY A 304 -7.30 -12.82 -3.13
C GLY A 304 -8.29 -11.79 -3.67
N ALA A 305 -7.80 -10.76 -4.34
CA ALA A 305 -8.58 -9.71 -5.00
C ALA A 305 -8.75 -9.97 -6.51
N GLU A 306 -8.53 -11.19 -6.97
CA GLU A 306 -8.71 -11.61 -8.37
C GLU A 306 -10.16 -11.67 -8.80
N GLY A 307 -10.40 -11.61 -10.10
CA GLY A 307 -11.73 -11.78 -10.71
C GLY A 307 -12.65 -10.57 -10.56
N LYS A 308 -12.13 -9.43 -10.18
CA LYS A 308 -12.83 -8.15 -10.12
C LYS A 308 -12.69 -7.39 -11.42
N GLN A 309 -13.61 -6.45 -11.66
CA GLN A 309 -13.46 -5.48 -12.74
C GLN A 309 -12.33 -4.51 -12.41
N VAL A 310 -11.48 -4.26 -13.39
CA VAL A 310 -10.27 -3.44 -13.24
C VAL A 310 -10.30 -2.29 -14.23
N ILE A 311 -10.08 -1.08 -13.72
CA ILE A 311 -9.81 0.13 -14.54
C ILE A 311 -8.36 0.50 -14.30
N THR A 312 -7.54 0.54 -15.34
CA THR A 312 -6.15 1.03 -15.22
C THR A 312 -6.07 2.48 -15.67
N LEU A 313 -5.59 3.34 -14.78
CA LEU A 313 -5.35 4.76 -15.03
C LEU A 313 -3.84 4.97 -15.23
N PHE A 314 -3.43 5.22 -16.46
CA PHE A 314 -2.06 5.61 -16.80
C PHE A 314 -1.86 7.09 -16.47
N ASN A 315 -1.52 7.37 -15.22
CA ASN A 315 -1.45 8.71 -14.66
C ASN A 315 -0.14 9.44 -14.99
N LYS A 316 -0.08 10.72 -14.69
CA LYS A 316 1.05 11.62 -14.94
C LYS A 316 1.37 11.84 -16.42
N GLN A 317 0.36 11.83 -17.29
CA GLN A 317 0.51 12.12 -18.72
C GLN A 317 1.14 13.49 -18.98
N ASP A 318 1.02 14.43 -18.05
CA ASP A 318 1.67 15.75 -18.10
C ASP A 318 3.21 15.69 -18.05
N LYS A 319 3.79 14.54 -17.62
CA LYS A 319 5.24 14.29 -17.58
C LYS A 319 5.74 13.42 -18.76
N VAL A 320 4.85 12.93 -19.61
CA VAL A 320 5.20 12.04 -20.73
C VAL A 320 5.44 12.88 -21.99
N GLU A 321 6.67 12.90 -22.49
CA GLU A 321 7.04 13.69 -23.68
C GLU A 321 6.37 13.15 -24.97
N ASN A 322 6.26 11.82 -25.10
CA ASN A 322 5.65 11.15 -26.24
C ASN A 322 4.47 10.30 -25.77
N PRO A 323 3.24 10.81 -25.82
CA PRO A 323 2.08 10.05 -25.38
C PRO A 323 1.93 8.75 -26.18
N VAL A 324 2.15 7.61 -25.53
CA VAL A 324 1.86 6.30 -26.08
C VAL A 324 0.54 5.84 -25.49
N ASN A 325 -0.32 5.29 -26.31
CA ASN A 325 -1.58 4.73 -25.85
C ASN A 325 -1.30 3.38 -25.17
N HIS A 326 -0.97 3.40 -23.88
CA HIS A 326 -0.73 2.21 -23.09
C HIS A 326 -2.03 1.44 -22.90
N LYS A 327 -1.95 0.13 -23.02
CA LYS A 327 -3.08 -0.77 -22.80
C LYS A 327 -2.71 -1.85 -21.78
N ASP A 328 -3.49 -1.96 -20.74
CA ASP A 328 -3.40 -3.04 -19.78
C ASP A 328 -4.32 -4.19 -20.21
N LEU A 329 -3.74 -5.35 -20.51
CA LEU A 329 -4.47 -6.53 -20.97
C LEU A 329 -5.22 -7.26 -19.84
N GLN A 330 -4.95 -6.91 -18.57
CA GLN A 330 -5.64 -7.46 -17.41
C GLN A 330 -6.80 -6.57 -16.94
N ALA A 331 -6.95 -5.38 -17.53
CA ALA A 331 -7.99 -4.43 -17.18
C ALA A 331 -9.13 -4.39 -18.20
N ASP A 332 -10.33 -4.11 -17.72
CA ASP A 332 -11.51 -3.87 -18.57
C ASP A 332 -11.40 -2.53 -19.32
N TYR A 333 -10.80 -1.53 -18.68
CA TYR A 333 -10.57 -0.19 -19.24
C TYR A 333 -9.13 0.26 -18.97
N SER A 334 -8.54 0.93 -19.96
CA SER A 334 -7.22 1.56 -19.88
C SER A 334 -7.36 3.03 -20.28
N ILE A 335 -7.11 3.94 -19.37
CA ILE A 335 -7.37 5.37 -19.54
C ILE A 335 -6.11 6.17 -19.27
N ALA A 336 -5.73 7.05 -20.19
CA ALA A 336 -4.63 7.99 -20.02
C ALA A 336 -5.11 9.17 -19.15
N THR A 337 -4.47 9.41 -17.99
CA THR A 337 -4.91 10.42 -17.03
C THR A 337 -3.78 11.32 -16.57
N SER A 338 -4.15 12.51 -16.10
CA SER A 338 -3.29 13.37 -15.31
C SER A 338 -4.12 13.99 -14.18
N ALA A 339 -3.85 13.59 -12.96
CA ALA A 339 -4.49 14.17 -11.78
C ALA A 339 -4.25 15.69 -11.70
N LYS A 340 -3.06 16.15 -12.15
CA LYS A 340 -2.65 17.55 -12.13
C LYS A 340 -3.43 18.42 -13.10
N THR A 341 -3.71 17.93 -14.30
CA THR A 341 -4.39 18.70 -15.36
C THR A 341 -5.88 18.41 -15.46
N GLY A 342 -6.36 17.34 -14.82
CA GLY A 342 -7.74 16.84 -14.94
C GLY A 342 -7.99 15.99 -16.19
N GLN A 343 -6.96 15.75 -17.02
CA GLN A 343 -7.09 14.92 -18.23
C GLN A 343 -7.56 13.52 -17.88
N GLY A 344 -8.54 12.99 -18.65
CA GLY A 344 -9.03 11.61 -18.54
C GLY A 344 -9.93 11.34 -17.31
N LEU A 345 -10.13 12.30 -16.39
CA LEU A 345 -10.93 12.07 -15.18
C LEU A 345 -12.42 11.90 -15.49
N GLU A 346 -12.95 12.62 -16.48
CA GLU A 346 -14.36 12.43 -16.90
C GLU A 346 -14.54 11.10 -17.63
N GLU A 347 -13.57 10.66 -18.46
CA GLU A 347 -13.57 9.35 -19.08
C GLU A 347 -13.55 8.22 -18.00
N PHE A 348 -12.77 8.41 -16.93
CA PHE A 348 -12.76 7.51 -15.79
C PHE A 348 -14.13 7.43 -15.08
N LYS A 349 -14.80 8.57 -14.84
CA LYS A 349 -16.15 8.57 -14.27
C LYS A 349 -17.14 7.81 -15.17
N HIS A 350 -17.04 8.02 -16.49
CA HIS A 350 -17.85 7.29 -17.46
C HIS A 350 -17.60 5.77 -17.40
N ALA A 351 -16.35 5.34 -17.34
CA ALA A 351 -16.00 3.92 -17.23
C ALA A 351 -16.56 3.29 -15.94
N LEU A 352 -16.47 4.00 -14.80
CA LEU A 352 -17.09 3.57 -13.54
C LEU A 352 -18.62 3.41 -13.68
N LEU A 353 -19.26 4.39 -14.31
CA LEU A 353 -20.71 4.37 -14.52
C LEU A 353 -21.15 3.20 -15.43
N GLU A 354 -20.40 2.94 -16.51
CA GLU A 354 -20.65 1.80 -17.40
C GLU A 354 -20.54 0.46 -16.66
N ILE A 355 -19.51 0.31 -15.81
CA ILE A 355 -19.32 -0.89 -14.99
C ILE A 355 -20.53 -1.10 -14.08
N ILE A 356 -20.97 -0.06 -13.39
CA ILE A 356 -22.12 -0.15 -12.47
C ILE A 356 -23.38 -0.51 -13.22
N ARG A 357 -23.63 0.14 -14.38
CA ARG A 357 -24.82 -0.09 -15.21
C ARG A 357 -24.87 -1.50 -15.81
N LYS A 358 -23.74 -2.13 -16.11
CA LYS A 358 -23.71 -3.53 -16.58
C LYS A 358 -24.31 -4.52 -15.57
N GLU A 359 -24.27 -4.21 -14.28
CA GLU A 359 -24.84 -5.04 -13.23
C GLU A 359 -26.31 -4.67 -12.90
N GLN A 360 -26.83 -3.62 -13.52
CA GLN A 360 -28.19 -3.12 -13.31
C GLN A 360 -29.08 -3.42 -14.52
N ILE A 361 -30.38 -3.44 -14.28
CA ILE A 361 -31.40 -3.62 -15.33
C ILE A 361 -31.97 -2.25 -15.68
N TYR A 362 -31.88 -1.88 -16.97
CA TYR A 362 -32.59 -0.71 -17.46
C TYR A 362 -34.09 -1.00 -17.51
N ILE A 363 -34.88 -0.09 -16.97
CA ILE A 363 -36.33 -0.13 -17.03
C ILE A 363 -36.89 1.17 -17.63
N GLU A 364 -37.92 1.03 -18.45
CA GLU A 364 -38.76 2.11 -18.95
C GLU A 364 -40.21 1.67 -18.74
N ARG A 365 -40.91 2.24 -17.75
CA ARG A 365 -42.23 1.79 -17.33
C ARG A 365 -43.10 2.96 -16.96
N LEU A 366 -44.39 2.79 -17.28
CA LEU A 366 -45.46 3.66 -16.83
C LEU A 366 -46.07 3.05 -15.55
N TYR A 367 -46.01 3.79 -14.45
CA TYR A 367 -46.61 3.41 -13.17
C TYR A 367 -47.90 4.19 -12.92
N ASP A 368 -48.90 3.52 -12.40
CA ASP A 368 -50.11 4.19 -11.91
C ASP A 368 -49.77 5.11 -10.72
N PHE A 369 -50.53 6.19 -10.52
CA PHE A 369 -50.31 7.12 -9.40
C PHE A 369 -50.39 6.43 -8.02
N SER A 370 -51.14 5.33 -7.92
CA SER A 370 -51.24 4.50 -6.71
C SER A 370 -49.97 3.70 -6.42
N GLU A 371 -49.07 3.53 -7.40
CA GLU A 371 -47.83 2.79 -7.30
C GLU A 371 -46.60 3.66 -6.92
N ALA A 372 -46.84 4.87 -6.41
CA ALA A 372 -45.78 5.80 -5.99
C ALA A 372 -44.72 5.17 -5.04
N GLY A 373 -45.08 4.13 -4.28
CA GLY A 373 -44.18 3.36 -3.44
C GLY A 373 -43.08 2.64 -4.23
N LYS A 374 -43.36 2.17 -5.46
CA LYS A 374 -42.34 1.56 -6.35
C LYS A 374 -41.35 2.62 -6.86
N ILE A 375 -41.83 3.80 -7.21
CA ILE A 375 -41.01 4.92 -7.63
C ILE A 375 -40.08 5.36 -6.50
N GLN A 376 -40.58 5.41 -5.26
CA GLN A 376 -39.77 5.70 -4.08
C GLN A 376 -38.69 4.64 -3.85
N LEU A 377 -38.97 3.36 -4.13
CA LEU A 377 -38.00 2.29 -4.09
C LEU A 377 -36.90 2.48 -5.16
N ILE A 378 -37.30 2.87 -6.38
CA ILE A 378 -36.35 3.19 -7.47
C ILE A 378 -35.46 4.36 -7.07
N ARG A 379 -36.02 5.44 -6.51
CA ARG A 379 -35.26 6.62 -6.07
C ARG A 379 -34.26 6.28 -4.95
N SER A 380 -34.60 5.34 -4.07
CA SER A 380 -33.78 4.98 -2.90
C SER A 380 -32.69 3.94 -3.18
N LYS A 381 -32.87 3.08 -4.19
CA LYS A 381 -32.00 1.93 -4.47
C LYS A 381 -31.53 1.81 -5.91
N GLY A 382 -32.15 2.51 -6.83
CA GLY A 382 -31.80 2.55 -8.25
C GLY A 382 -31.24 3.91 -8.67
N GLN A 383 -30.92 4.03 -9.95
CA GLN A 383 -30.56 5.28 -10.60
C GLN A 383 -31.73 5.79 -11.44
N LEU A 384 -32.45 6.79 -10.96
CA LEU A 384 -33.53 7.43 -11.70
C LEU A 384 -32.94 8.36 -12.76
N LEU A 385 -33.27 8.13 -14.04
CA LEU A 385 -32.82 8.94 -15.18
C LEU A 385 -33.81 10.02 -15.53
N SER A 386 -35.11 9.64 -15.64
CA SER A 386 -36.20 10.58 -15.88
C SER A 386 -37.47 10.13 -15.17
N GLU A 387 -38.29 11.09 -14.80
CA GLU A 387 -39.60 10.92 -14.21
C GLU A 387 -40.53 11.97 -14.80
N GLU A 388 -41.52 11.53 -15.56
CA GLU A 388 -42.47 12.42 -16.24
C GLU A 388 -43.88 12.07 -15.84
N TYR A 389 -44.64 13.10 -15.44
CA TYR A 389 -46.07 12.95 -15.08
C TYR A 389 -46.91 13.12 -16.35
N VAL A 390 -47.53 12.04 -16.77
CA VAL A 390 -48.44 12.01 -17.93
C VAL A 390 -49.86 11.74 -17.45
N PRO A 391 -50.92 12.01 -18.27
CA PRO A 391 -52.30 11.80 -17.83
C PRO A 391 -52.60 10.36 -17.38
N GLU A 392 -51.91 9.38 -17.94
CA GLU A 392 -52.09 7.95 -17.69
C GLU A 392 -51.29 7.43 -16.48
N GLY A 393 -50.38 8.26 -15.89
CA GLY A 393 -49.56 7.84 -14.78
C GLY A 393 -48.21 8.56 -14.70
N ILE A 394 -47.18 7.89 -14.19
CA ILE A 394 -45.81 8.40 -14.06
C ILE A 394 -44.91 7.54 -14.91
N GLU A 395 -44.33 8.12 -15.97
CA GLU A 395 -43.33 7.46 -16.80
C GLU A 395 -41.96 7.56 -16.13
N VAL A 396 -41.33 6.41 -15.92
CA VAL A 396 -40.05 6.32 -15.23
C VAL A 396 -39.04 5.59 -16.09
N LYS A 397 -37.87 6.22 -16.29
CA LYS A 397 -36.67 5.59 -16.87
C LYS A 397 -35.61 5.49 -15.79
N ALA A 398 -35.12 4.29 -15.52
CA ALA A 398 -34.15 4.06 -14.45
C ALA A 398 -33.30 2.84 -14.70
N TYR A 399 -32.13 2.82 -14.07
CA TYR A 399 -31.34 1.60 -13.83
C TYR A 399 -31.66 1.08 -12.43
N VAL A 400 -31.97 -0.21 -12.30
CA VAL A 400 -32.32 -0.81 -11.02
C VAL A 400 -31.48 -2.07 -10.75
N PRO A 401 -31.05 -2.30 -9.51
CA PRO A 401 -30.40 -3.53 -9.12
C PRO A 401 -31.31 -4.75 -9.34
N GLN A 402 -30.71 -5.89 -9.64
CA GLN A 402 -31.44 -7.12 -9.95
C GLN A 402 -32.34 -7.61 -8.80
N ASP A 403 -31.95 -7.37 -7.56
CA ASP A 403 -32.67 -7.77 -6.34
C ASP A 403 -33.98 -7.02 -6.13
N ILE A 404 -34.12 -5.79 -6.67
CA ILE A 404 -35.35 -5.01 -6.57
C ILE A 404 -36.21 -5.11 -7.83
N TYR A 405 -35.65 -5.53 -8.98
CA TYR A 405 -36.41 -5.60 -10.26
C TYR A 405 -37.71 -6.41 -10.17
N GLY A 406 -37.69 -7.54 -9.46
CA GLY A 406 -38.87 -8.39 -9.27
C GLY A 406 -39.93 -7.79 -8.34
N ARG A 407 -39.68 -6.65 -7.71
CA ARG A 407 -40.60 -5.94 -6.79
C ARG A 407 -41.20 -4.69 -7.40
N LEU A 408 -40.77 -4.33 -8.61
CA LEU A 408 -41.22 -3.20 -9.42
C LEU A 408 -42.25 -3.65 -10.45
#